data_7a43594b3ddd60da08ce8297e0c42763
#
_entry.id   7a43594b3ddd60da08ce8297e0c42763
#
_cell.length_a   1.000
_cell.length_b   1.000
_cell.length_c   1.000
_cell.angle_alpha   90.00
_cell.angle_beta   90.00
_cell.angle_gamma   90.00
#
_symmetry.space_group_name_H-M   'P 1'
#
loop_
_entity.id
_entity.type
_entity.pdbx_description
1 polymer ?
#
loop_
_entity_poly.entity_id
_entity_poly.type
_entity_poly.pdbx_seq_one_letter_code
_entity_poly.pdbx_strand_id
1 'polypeptide(L)'
;EGSCSKNVGKNRDLFGKFLNEILDGIPEAQRVASVRVFDCDLEGSCGLNHVRAAHPEVFVRGGIMERGNFSAAAGFGYEAGKQGVFATFSAFLEMIVSEITMARLNQANVLSHFSHAGCDDMADNTCHFGLNNMFAANGLPDEGRDTTRLYFPADQHQFKACLKKIYGEAGLRFIFSTRSGVPDLLNEDGGRIYGDDYKFVPG
;
A
#
# COMPACT_ATOMS: atom_id res chain seq x y z
N GLU A 1 -4.23 -20.97 -22.30
CA GLU A 1 -3.13 -20.66 -21.37
C GLU A 1 -2.81 -19.18 -21.45
N GLY A 2 -2.78 -18.48 -20.30
CA GLY A 2 -2.43 -17.06 -20.24
C GLY A 2 -0.95 -16.84 -20.56
N SER A 3 -0.62 -15.64 -21.02
CA SER A 3 0.75 -15.23 -21.31
C SER A 3 1.11 -13.94 -20.59
N CYS A 4 2.37 -13.55 -20.63
CA CYS A 4 2.87 -12.29 -20.05
C CYS A 4 3.37 -11.37 -21.16
N SER A 5 3.13 -10.07 -21.00
CA SER A 5 3.66 -9.07 -21.93
C SER A 5 5.17 -8.82 -21.68
N LYS A 6 5.80 -8.12 -22.61
CA LYS A 6 7.16 -7.58 -22.41
C LYS A 6 7.13 -6.29 -21.58
N ASN A 7 5.96 -5.68 -21.39
CA ASN A 7 5.80 -4.49 -20.56
C ASN A 7 5.82 -4.88 -19.08
N VAL A 8 6.63 -4.20 -18.29
CA VAL A 8 6.88 -4.54 -16.89
C VAL A 8 6.63 -3.32 -16.02
N GLY A 9 5.70 -3.45 -15.08
CA GLY A 9 5.40 -2.44 -14.08
C GLY A 9 6.14 -2.68 -12.77
N LYS A 10 6.75 -1.64 -12.20
CA LYS A 10 7.35 -1.69 -10.86
C LYS A 10 6.33 -1.17 -9.84
N ASN A 11 5.46 -2.03 -9.35
CA ASN A 11 4.35 -1.65 -8.47
C ASN A 11 4.80 -0.89 -7.22
N ARG A 12 5.99 -1.20 -6.67
CA ARG A 12 6.55 -0.48 -5.53
C ARG A 12 6.81 1.01 -5.81
N ASP A 13 7.24 1.36 -7.03
CA ASP A 13 7.43 2.75 -7.47
C ASP A 13 6.10 3.37 -7.92
N LEU A 14 5.26 2.59 -8.58
CA LEU A 14 3.96 3.03 -9.09
C LEU A 14 2.97 3.39 -7.96
N PHE A 15 3.17 2.84 -6.75
CA PHE A 15 2.31 3.18 -5.60
C PHE A 15 2.18 4.70 -5.42
N GLY A 16 3.30 5.42 -5.33
CA GLY A 16 3.27 6.86 -5.15
C GLY A 16 2.69 7.63 -6.34
N LYS A 17 2.93 7.15 -7.56
CA LYS A 17 2.35 7.76 -8.78
C LYS A 17 0.83 7.62 -8.80
N PHE A 18 0.32 6.42 -8.51
CA PHE A 18 -1.12 6.18 -8.47
C PHE A 18 -1.79 6.87 -7.27
N LEU A 19 -1.08 6.97 -6.14
CA LEU A 19 -1.55 7.75 -5.00
C LEU A 19 -1.66 9.23 -5.35
N ASN A 20 -0.70 9.80 -6.09
CA ASN A 20 -0.77 11.19 -6.56
C ASN A 20 -2.01 11.43 -7.44
N GLU A 21 -2.31 10.51 -8.38
CA GLU A 21 -3.53 10.65 -9.20
C GLU A 21 -4.81 10.75 -8.34
N ILE A 22 -4.82 10.09 -7.18
CA ILE A 22 -5.95 10.17 -6.24
C ILE A 22 -5.91 11.50 -5.49
N LEU A 23 -4.73 11.89 -4.99
CA LEU A 23 -4.54 13.12 -4.21
C LEU A 23 -4.80 14.37 -5.05
N ASP A 24 -4.46 14.36 -6.34
CA ASP A 24 -4.75 15.43 -7.30
C ASP A 24 -6.26 15.71 -7.42
N GLY A 25 -7.09 14.69 -7.25
CA GLY A 25 -8.56 14.82 -7.23
C GLY A 25 -9.12 15.43 -5.95
N ILE A 26 -8.29 15.67 -4.92
CA ILE A 26 -8.73 16.21 -3.62
C ILE A 26 -8.25 17.68 -3.51
N PRO A 27 -9.14 18.65 -3.27
CA PRO A 27 -8.73 20.04 -3.05
C PRO A 27 -7.67 20.15 -1.93
N GLU A 28 -6.67 21.02 -2.11
CA GLU A 28 -5.50 21.11 -1.21
C GLU A 28 -5.89 21.26 0.26
N ALA A 29 -6.82 22.19 0.57
CA ALA A 29 -7.26 22.40 1.95
C ALA A 29 -7.88 21.14 2.57
N GLN A 30 -8.66 20.38 1.79
CA GLN A 30 -9.24 19.12 2.21
C GLN A 30 -8.15 18.04 2.36
N ARG A 31 -7.22 17.95 1.40
CA ARG A 31 -6.09 17.02 1.42
C ARG A 31 -5.24 17.22 2.68
N VAL A 32 -4.87 18.48 2.97
CA VAL A 32 -4.13 18.84 4.18
C VAL A 32 -4.90 18.49 5.47
N ALA A 33 -6.21 18.63 5.48
CA ALA A 33 -7.02 18.30 6.65
C ALA A 33 -7.20 16.80 6.88
N SER A 34 -7.23 15.99 5.79
CA SER A 34 -7.70 14.61 5.84
C SER A 34 -6.63 13.54 5.55
N VAL A 35 -5.43 13.89 5.07
CA VAL A 35 -4.41 12.92 4.68
C VAL A 35 -3.05 13.26 5.28
N ARG A 36 -2.32 12.24 5.76
CA ARG A 36 -0.88 12.31 6.09
C ARG A 36 -0.18 11.06 5.60
N VAL A 37 0.96 11.26 4.93
CA VAL A 37 1.77 10.20 4.33
C VAL A 37 3.09 10.11 5.10
N PHE A 38 3.33 8.98 5.75
CA PHE A 38 4.49 8.76 6.61
C PHE A 38 5.53 7.89 5.91
N ASP A 39 6.74 8.40 5.83
CA ASP A 39 7.91 7.72 5.25
C ASP A 39 8.88 7.23 6.32
N CYS A 40 9.40 6.02 6.13
CA CYS A 40 10.39 5.38 7.00
C CYS A 40 11.83 5.50 6.45
N ASP A 41 12.16 6.62 5.78
CA ASP A 41 13.42 6.81 5.05
C ASP A 41 13.60 5.82 3.88
N LEU A 42 12.49 5.40 3.29
CA LEU A 42 12.41 4.46 2.18
C LEU A 42 11.65 5.01 0.97
N GLU A 43 11.50 6.34 0.88
CA GLU A 43 10.67 7.00 -0.14
C GLU A 43 10.99 6.55 -1.57
N GLY A 44 12.28 6.38 -1.91
CA GLY A 44 12.71 5.93 -3.24
C GLY A 44 12.39 4.46 -3.52
N SER A 45 12.35 3.63 -2.49
CA SER A 45 12.07 2.20 -2.61
C SER A 45 10.58 1.85 -2.54
N CYS A 46 9.79 2.70 -1.89
CA CYS A 46 8.34 2.54 -1.74
C CYS A 46 7.52 3.47 -2.65
N GLY A 47 8.18 4.26 -3.51
CA GLY A 47 7.54 5.19 -4.43
C GLY A 47 7.05 6.49 -3.80
N LEU A 48 7.26 6.72 -2.49
CA LEU A 48 6.78 7.90 -1.79
C LEU A 48 7.50 9.20 -2.19
N ASN A 49 8.67 9.12 -2.84
CA ASN A 49 9.36 10.26 -3.43
C ASN A 49 8.47 11.03 -4.43
N HIS A 50 7.56 10.33 -5.12
CA HIS A 50 6.58 10.95 -6.01
C HIS A 50 5.57 11.80 -5.23
N VAL A 51 5.12 11.29 -4.08
CA VAL A 51 4.19 12.03 -3.20
C VAL A 51 4.88 13.26 -2.60
N ARG A 52 6.11 13.10 -2.11
CA ARG A 52 6.88 14.22 -1.58
C ARG A 52 7.10 15.34 -2.61
N ALA A 53 7.30 14.96 -3.89
CA ALA A 53 7.52 15.93 -4.95
C ALA A 53 6.23 16.67 -5.35
N ALA A 54 5.09 15.98 -5.38
CA ALA A 54 3.82 16.53 -5.85
C ALA A 54 2.98 17.15 -4.71
N HIS A 55 3.01 16.53 -3.53
CA HIS A 55 2.18 16.89 -2.37
C HIS A 55 3.00 16.97 -1.07
N PRO A 56 4.02 17.87 -1.01
CA PRO A 56 4.86 18.00 0.19
C PRO A 56 4.08 18.40 1.44
N GLU A 57 2.91 19.01 1.29
CA GLU A 57 2.04 19.48 2.38
C GLU A 57 1.43 18.34 3.20
N VAL A 58 1.33 17.13 2.64
CA VAL A 58 0.83 15.95 3.37
C VAL A 58 1.93 14.97 3.74
N PHE A 59 3.17 15.19 3.27
CA PHE A 59 4.27 14.26 3.44
C PHE A 59 5.01 14.49 4.76
N VAL A 60 5.24 13.41 5.50
CA VAL A 60 5.95 13.43 6.79
C VAL A 60 7.21 12.56 6.70
N ARG A 61 8.37 13.16 6.90
CA ARG A 61 9.64 12.43 7.04
C ARG A 61 9.75 11.90 8.46
N GLY A 62 9.40 10.64 8.65
CA GLY A 62 9.41 10.02 9.97
C GLY A 62 10.75 9.40 10.37
N GLY A 63 11.68 9.25 9.42
CA GLY A 63 12.94 8.54 9.63
C GLY A 63 12.77 7.04 9.83
N ILE A 64 13.85 6.33 10.10
CA ILE A 64 13.88 4.87 10.30
C ILE A 64 13.20 4.54 11.64
N MET A 65 11.88 4.48 11.65
CA MET A 65 11.11 4.32 12.88
C MET A 65 9.72 3.73 12.57
N GLU A 66 9.67 2.51 12.04
CA GLU A 66 8.47 1.86 11.54
C GLU A 66 7.33 1.84 12.56
N ARG A 67 7.61 1.46 13.81
CA ARG A 67 6.63 1.43 14.89
C ARG A 67 6.04 2.81 15.17
N GLY A 68 6.89 3.83 15.28
CA GLY A 68 6.49 5.20 15.54
C GLY A 68 5.68 5.79 14.37
N ASN A 69 6.15 5.58 13.15
CA ASN A 69 5.49 6.09 11.94
C ASN A 69 4.14 5.42 11.68
N PHE A 70 4.04 4.10 11.88
CA PHE A 70 2.76 3.41 11.78
C PHE A 70 1.79 3.87 12.87
N SER A 71 2.26 4.01 14.11
CA SER A 71 1.44 4.54 15.22
C SER A 71 0.96 5.97 14.95
N ALA A 72 1.81 6.82 14.36
CA ALA A 72 1.44 8.18 13.98
C ALA A 72 0.41 8.19 12.86
N ALA A 73 0.56 7.31 11.85
CA ALA A 73 -0.44 7.14 10.80
C ALA A 73 -1.78 6.66 11.36
N ALA A 74 -1.77 5.69 12.28
CA ALA A 74 -2.96 5.20 12.96
C ALA A 74 -3.60 6.27 13.84
N GLY A 75 -2.83 7.02 14.61
CA GLY A 75 -3.30 8.12 15.43
C GLY A 75 -3.96 9.24 14.60
N PHE A 76 -3.37 9.59 13.46
CA PHE A 76 -3.98 10.54 12.52
C PHE A 76 -5.28 9.98 11.92
N GLY A 77 -5.28 8.71 11.51
CA GLY A 77 -6.44 8.03 10.91
C GLY A 77 -7.50 7.58 11.93
N TYR A 78 -7.28 7.83 13.23
CA TYR A 78 -8.28 7.58 14.29
C TYR A 78 -9.45 8.59 14.24
N GLU A 79 -9.16 9.83 13.86
CA GLU A 79 -10.19 10.84 13.74
C GLU A 79 -11.07 10.62 12.49
N ALA A 80 -12.37 10.80 12.65
CA ALA A 80 -13.33 10.64 11.55
C ALA A 80 -12.99 11.56 10.36
N GLY A 81 -13.00 10.98 9.16
CA GLY A 81 -12.68 11.68 7.92
C GLY A 81 -11.19 11.87 7.66
N LYS A 82 -10.31 11.33 8.51
CA LYS A 82 -8.86 11.35 8.30
C LYS A 82 -8.33 9.98 7.91
N GLN A 83 -7.21 9.97 7.17
CA GLN A 83 -6.53 8.76 6.73
C GLN A 83 -5.02 8.93 6.86
N GLY A 84 -4.38 8.02 7.59
CA GLY A 84 -2.94 7.84 7.54
C GLY A 84 -2.55 6.98 6.34
N VAL A 85 -1.49 7.36 5.65
CA VAL A 85 -0.82 6.52 4.65
C VAL A 85 0.56 6.21 5.16
N PHE A 86 0.96 4.94 5.07
CA PHE A 86 2.22 4.43 5.57
C PHE A 86 2.89 3.56 4.52
N ALA A 87 4.22 3.61 4.40
CA ALA A 87 4.92 2.69 3.52
C ALA A 87 6.28 2.29 4.11
N THR A 88 6.60 1.00 3.98
CA THR A 88 7.88 0.41 4.35
C THR A 88 8.13 -0.89 3.58
N PHE A 89 9.23 -1.59 3.86
CA PHE A 89 9.45 -2.93 3.34
C PHE A 89 8.59 -3.97 4.07
N SER A 90 8.15 -4.99 3.34
CA SER A 90 7.37 -6.09 3.89
C SER A 90 8.11 -6.87 4.98
N ALA A 91 9.44 -6.94 4.93
CA ALA A 91 10.25 -7.53 5.98
C ALA A 91 10.07 -6.87 7.35
N PHE A 92 9.75 -5.57 7.37
CA PHE A 92 9.61 -4.81 8.60
C PHE A 92 8.19 -4.85 9.19
N LEU A 93 7.27 -5.56 8.52
CA LEU A 93 5.93 -5.78 9.04
C LEU A 93 5.95 -6.47 10.40
N GLU A 94 6.86 -7.41 10.60
CA GLU A 94 6.99 -8.13 11.87
C GLU A 94 7.26 -7.21 13.06
N MET A 95 7.96 -6.09 12.84
CA MET A 95 8.28 -5.12 13.90
C MET A 95 7.07 -4.30 14.35
N ILE A 96 5.98 -4.27 13.58
CA ILE A 96 4.81 -3.41 13.82
C ILE A 96 3.51 -4.20 14.07
N VAL A 97 3.59 -5.50 14.29
CA VAL A 97 2.39 -6.35 14.51
C VAL A 97 1.57 -5.89 15.71
N SER A 98 2.24 -5.46 16.80
CA SER A 98 1.55 -4.91 17.97
C SER A 98 0.83 -3.59 17.67
N GLU A 99 1.46 -2.71 16.91
CA GLU A 99 0.88 -1.44 16.49
C GLU A 99 -0.30 -1.64 15.55
N ILE A 100 -0.21 -2.61 14.63
CA ILE A 100 -1.34 -3.03 13.78
C ILE A 100 -2.51 -3.51 14.63
N THR A 101 -2.25 -4.34 15.64
CA THR A 101 -3.29 -4.82 16.56
C THR A 101 -3.97 -3.66 17.28
N MET A 102 -3.20 -2.70 17.80
CA MET A 102 -3.76 -1.52 18.46
C MET A 102 -4.54 -0.62 17.50
N ALA A 103 -4.05 -0.41 16.29
CA ALA A 103 -4.75 0.36 15.28
C ALA A 103 -6.10 -0.27 14.89
N ARG A 104 -6.14 -1.61 14.77
CA ARG A 104 -7.38 -2.35 14.53
C ARG A 104 -8.37 -2.21 15.66
N LEU A 105 -7.95 -2.39 16.92
CA LEU A 105 -8.82 -2.23 18.09
C LEU A 105 -9.41 -0.82 18.19
N ASN A 106 -8.65 0.19 17.77
CA ASN A 106 -9.09 1.58 17.72
C ASN A 106 -9.84 1.94 16.43
N GLN A 107 -10.05 1.00 15.52
CA GLN A 107 -10.72 1.22 14.23
C GLN A 107 -10.07 2.35 13.41
N ALA A 108 -8.74 2.48 13.49
CA ALA A 108 -8.00 3.50 12.77
C ALA A 108 -8.08 3.30 11.25
N ASN A 109 -8.04 4.39 10.52
CA ASN A 109 -8.09 4.41 9.06
C ASN A 109 -6.68 4.57 8.49
N VAL A 110 -6.05 3.46 8.09
CA VAL A 110 -4.67 3.46 7.56
C VAL A 110 -4.60 2.67 6.26
N LEU A 111 -4.05 3.32 5.23
CA LEU A 111 -3.63 2.68 4.00
C LEU A 111 -2.13 2.44 4.06
N SER A 112 -1.70 1.19 4.02
CA SER A 112 -0.28 0.83 4.10
C SER A 112 0.19 0.12 2.85
N HIS A 113 1.35 0.54 2.33
CA HIS A 113 2.06 -0.14 1.26
C HIS A 113 3.29 -0.86 1.82
N PHE A 114 3.34 -2.17 1.62
CA PHE A 114 4.49 -3.01 1.94
C PHE A 114 5.18 -3.46 0.65
N SER A 115 6.31 -2.84 0.34
CA SER A 115 7.14 -3.23 -0.80
C SER A 115 8.06 -4.40 -0.45
N HIS A 116 8.68 -5.01 -1.46
CA HIS A 116 9.59 -6.15 -1.30
C HIS A 116 8.91 -7.38 -0.66
N ALA A 117 7.62 -7.58 -0.94
CA ALA A 117 6.89 -8.77 -0.50
C ALA A 117 7.33 -10.01 -1.29
N GLY A 118 7.55 -11.11 -0.58
CA GLY A 118 8.07 -12.34 -1.19
C GLY A 118 9.58 -12.35 -1.32
N CYS A 119 10.10 -13.21 -2.18
CA CYS A 119 11.54 -13.44 -2.39
C CYS A 119 11.90 -13.49 -3.88
N ASP A 120 11.38 -12.54 -4.65
CA ASP A 120 11.53 -12.52 -6.11
C ASP A 120 12.91 -12.05 -6.59
N ASP A 121 13.62 -11.27 -5.78
CA ASP A 121 14.94 -10.73 -6.13
C ASP A 121 15.90 -10.83 -4.94
N MET A 122 16.89 -11.68 -5.06
CA MET A 122 17.88 -11.95 -4.02
C MET A 122 18.98 -10.89 -3.90
N ALA A 123 18.93 -9.81 -4.69
CA ALA A 123 19.98 -8.79 -4.68
C ALA A 123 20.06 -8.02 -3.36
N ASP A 124 18.94 -7.85 -2.65
CA ASP A 124 18.88 -7.18 -1.35
C ASP A 124 19.04 -8.13 -0.15
N ASN A 125 19.27 -9.42 -0.39
CA ASN A 125 19.32 -10.52 0.56
C ASN A 125 18.09 -10.66 1.48
N THR A 126 18.14 -11.61 2.42
CA THR A 126 16.98 -12.03 3.22
C THR A 126 16.47 -10.98 4.20
N CYS A 127 17.25 -9.96 4.54
CA CYS A 127 16.83 -8.94 5.52
C CYS A 127 15.80 -7.94 4.97
N HIS A 128 15.59 -7.90 3.65
CA HIS A 128 14.64 -6.97 3.01
C HIS A 128 13.41 -7.64 2.43
N PHE A 129 13.33 -8.97 2.41
CA PHE A 129 12.16 -9.70 1.91
C PHE A 129 11.16 -10.02 3.01
N GLY A 130 9.89 -9.71 2.78
CA GLY A 130 8.81 -10.03 3.70
C GLY A 130 8.11 -11.33 3.30
N LEU A 131 8.26 -12.37 4.11
CA LEU A 131 7.58 -13.65 3.92
C LEU A 131 6.34 -13.80 4.81
N ASN A 132 6.31 -13.11 5.94
CA ASN A 132 5.25 -13.23 6.95
C ASN A 132 4.13 -12.19 6.75
N ASN A 133 3.77 -11.92 5.50
CA ASN A 133 2.81 -10.86 5.14
C ASN A 133 1.43 -11.06 5.78
N MET A 134 1.02 -12.30 6.02
CA MET A 134 -0.27 -12.62 6.62
C MET A 134 -0.38 -12.21 8.09
N PHE A 135 0.74 -11.92 8.75
CA PHE A 135 0.73 -11.40 10.13
C PHE A 135 0.08 -10.01 10.25
N ALA A 136 -0.02 -9.27 9.15
CA ALA A 136 -0.76 -8.01 9.13
C ALA A 136 -2.25 -8.18 9.49
N ALA A 137 -2.83 -9.35 9.20
CA ALA A 137 -4.19 -9.70 9.59
C ALA A 137 -4.26 -10.41 10.95
N ASN A 138 -3.18 -10.35 11.75
CA ASN A 138 -3.08 -11.05 13.04
C ASN A 138 -4.31 -10.81 13.92
N GLY A 139 -5.16 -11.82 13.99
CA GLY A 139 -6.40 -11.80 14.74
C GLY A 139 -7.52 -12.52 14.01
N LEU A 140 -8.48 -12.97 14.77
CA LEU A 140 -9.69 -13.54 14.21
C LEU A 140 -10.50 -12.46 13.51
N PRO A 141 -11.09 -12.76 12.35
CA PRO A 141 -12.05 -11.86 11.75
C PRO A 141 -13.19 -11.64 12.76
N ASP A 142 -13.46 -10.37 13.03
CA ASP A 142 -14.58 -9.99 13.86
C ASP A 142 -15.83 -10.12 12.99
N GLU A 143 -16.72 -11.05 13.31
CA GLU A 143 -17.91 -11.31 12.49
C GLU A 143 -18.64 -10.02 12.14
N GLY A 144 -18.66 -9.68 10.86
CA GLY A 144 -19.31 -8.49 10.33
C GLY A 144 -18.54 -7.16 10.53
N ARG A 145 -17.34 -7.16 11.08
CA ARG A 145 -16.53 -5.94 11.32
C ARG A 145 -15.07 -6.07 10.89
N ASP A 146 -14.78 -6.93 9.92
CA ASP A 146 -13.40 -7.06 9.45
C ASP A 146 -12.94 -5.75 8.80
N THR A 147 -12.12 -5.02 9.56
CA THR A 147 -11.53 -3.75 9.17
C THR A 147 -10.08 -3.88 8.70
N THR A 148 -9.54 -5.11 8.69
CA THR A 148 -8.16 -5.38 8.26
C THR A 148 -8.17 -6.22 7.00
N ARG A 149 -7.68 -5.67 5.89
CA ARG A 149 -7.70 -6.32 4.58
C ARG A 149 -6.33 -6.30 3.94
N LEU A 150 -5.94 -7.45 3.35
CA LEU A 150 -4.67 -7.65 2.66
C LEU A 150 -4.92 -7.77 1.16
N TYR A 151 -4.13 -7.07 0.36
CA TYR A 151 -4.28 -7.03 -1.09
C TYR A 151 -2.94 -7.34 -1.77
N PHE A 152 -2.95 -8.34 -2.66
CA PHE A 152 -1.79 -8.81 -3.41
C PHE A 152 -2.05 -8.72 -4.92
N PRO A 153 -2.05 -7.50 -5.49
CA PRO A 153 -2.33 -7.33 -6.92
C PRO A 153 -1.28 -7.99 -7.80
N ALA A 154 -1.72 -8.63 -8.88
CA ALA A 154 -0.88 -9.43 -9.74
C ALA A 154 0.00 -8.61 -10.69
N ASP A 155 -0.50 -7.49 -11.24
CA ASP A 155 0.25 -6.60 -12.13
C ASP A 155 -0.06 -5.12 -11.87
N GLN A 156 0.56 -4.23 -12.65
CA GLN A 156 0.40 -2.78 -12.45
C GLN A 156 -1.02 -2.28 -12.66
N HIS A 157 -1.80 -2.90 -13.55
CA HIS A 157 -3.16 -2.49 -13.86
C HIS A 157 -4.11 -2.89 -12.74
N GLN A 158 -3.97 -4.14 -12.26
CA GLN A 158 -4.70 -4.57 -11.07
C GLN A 158 -4.31 -3.78 -9.83
N PHE A 159 -3.00 -3.47 -9.66
CA PHE A 159 -2.51 -2.65 -8.56
C PHE A 159 -3.16 -1.26 -8.55
N LYS A 160 -3.23 -0.61 -9.72
CA LYS A 160 -3.88 0.70 -9.87
C LYS A 160 -5.37 0.65 -9.54
N ALA A 161 -6.07 -0.34 -10.09
CA ALA A 161 -7.50 -0.51 -9.85
C ALA A 161 -7.80 -0.84 -8.38
N CYS A 162 -6.99 -1.72 -7.76
CA CYS A 162 -7.05 -2.04 -6.34
C CYS A 162 -6.85 -0.78 -5.49
N LEU A 163 -5.76 -0.04 -5.70
CA LEU A 163 -5.44 1.14 -4.91
C LEU A 163 -6.55 2.21 -4.99
N LYS A 164 -7.08 2.47 -6.18
CA LYS A 164 -8.21 3.39 -6.38
C LYS A 164 -9.45 2.95 -5.59
N LYS A 165 -9.73 1.65 -5.57
CA LYS A 165 -10.88 1.10 -4.85
C LYS A 165 -10.71 1.21 -3.33
N ILE A 166 -9.56 0.74 -2.81
CA ILE A 166 -9.33 0.65 -1.37
C ILE A 166 -9.01 2.00 -0.71
N TYR A 167 -8.60 3.00 -1.48
CA TYR A 167 -8.31 4.34 -0.94
C TYR A 167 -9.52 4.94 -0.24
N GLY A 168 -10.72 4.79 -0.80
CA GLY A 168 -11.96 5.31 -0.23
C GLY A 168 -12.59 4.43 0.85
N GLU A 169 -12.00 3.28 1.18
CA GLU A 169 -12.52 2.38 2.20
C GLU A 169 -11.96 2.71 3.58
N ALA A 170 -12.70 2.36 4.64
CA ALA A 170 -12.25 2.56 6.01
C ALA A 170 -11.47 1.35 6.55
N GLY A 171 -10.80 1.52 7.67
CA GLY A 171 -10.05 0.49 8.39
C GLY A 171 -8.61 0.34 7.91
N LEU A 172 -8.00 -0.79 8.22
CA LEU A 172 -6.62 -1.10 7.85
C LEU A 172 -6.59 -1.80 6.49
N ARG A 173 -5.92 -1.19 5.52
CA ARG A 173 -5.79 -1.71 4.15
C ARG A 173 -4.33 -1.81 3.82
N PHE A 174 -3.85 -3.05 3.62
CA PHE A 174 -2.46 -3.36 3.34
C PHE A 174 -2.32 -3.85 1.90
N ILE A 175 -1.65 -3.06 1.06
CA ILE A 175 -1.35 -3.42 -0.32
C ILE A 175 0.13 -3.80 -0.43
N PHE A 176 0.40 -4.94 -1.03
CA PHE A 176 1.73 -5.51 -1.16
C PHE A 176 2.25 -5.42 -2.59
N SER A 177 3.55 -5.22 -2.73
CA SER A 177 4.23 -5.29 -4.02
C SER A 177 5.59 -5.98 -3.90
N THR A 178 6.01 -6.63 -4.97
CA THR A 178 7.33 -7.21 -5.10
C THR A 178 8.40 -6.13 -5.27
N ARG A 179 9.67 -6.48 -5.09
CA ARG A 179 10.80 -5.60 -5.40
C ARG A 179 10.96 -5.42 -6.90
N SER A 180 10.95 -6.52 -7.63
CA SER A 180 11.09 -6.53 -9.08
C SER A 180 9.82 -6.03 -9.76
N GLY A 181 9.97 -5.61 -10.99
CA GLY A 181 8.83 -5.32 -11.84
C GLY A 181 8.12 -6.62 -12.24
N VAL A 182 6.82 -6.53 -12.42
CA VAL A 182 5.98 -7.64 -12.86
C VAL A 182 5.41 -7.35 -14.25
N PRO A 183 5.35 -8.36 -15.14
CA PRO A 183 4.78 -8.19 -16.47
C PRO A 183 3.26 -8.04 -16.41
N ASP A 184 2.68 -7.37 -17.41
CA ASP A 184 1.24 -7.36 -17.57
C ASP A 184 0.76 -8.77 -17.90
N LEU A 185 -0.30 -9.21 -17.25
CA LEU A 185 -0.92 -10.50 -17.53
C LEU A 185 -1.87 -10.39 -18.73
N LEU A 186 -1.70 -11.32 -19.69
CA LEU A 186 -2.47 -11.33 -20.92
C LEU A 186 -3.39 -12.54 -20.98
N ASN A 187 -4.56 -12.36 -21.58
CA ASN A 187 -5.47 -13.44 -21.92
C ASN A 187 -4.98 -14.22 -23.17
N GLU A 188 -5.75 -15.20 -23.59
CA GLU A 188 -5.41 -16.06 -24.75
C GLU A 188 -5.35 -15.25 -26.06
N ASP A 189 -6.10 -14.17 -26.18
CA ASP A 189 -6.13 -13.29 -27.36
C ASP A 189 -5.02 -12.24 -27.34
N GLY A 190 -4.15 -12.23 -26.32
CA GLY A 190 -3.07 -11.27 -26.14
C GLY A 190 -3.53 -9.90 -25.56
N GLY A 191 -4.79 -9.75 -25.20
CA GLY A 191 -5.30 -8.59 -24.48
C GLY A 191 -4.93 -8.64 -22.98
N ARG A 192 -4.88 -7.49 -22.31
CA ARG A 192 -4.63 -7.42 -20.86
C ARG A 192 -5.78 -8.03 -20.07
N ILE A 193 -5.51 -8.92 -19.12
CA ILE A 193 -6.52 -9.48 -18.21
C ILE A 193 -7.10 -8.35 -17.35
N TYR A 194 -6.27 -7.46 -16.84
CA TYR A 194 -6.69 -6.28 -16.07
C TYR A 194 -6.66 -5.04 -16.98
N GLY A 195 -7.51 -5.03 -18.01
CA GLY A 195 -7.62 -3.93 -18.97
C GLY A 195 -8.26 -2.67 -18.37
N ASP A 196 -8.53 -1.69 -19.25
CA ASP A 196 -9.04 -0.38 -18.82
C ASP A 196 -10.45 -0.44 -18.20
N ASP A 197 -11.23 -1.46 -18.57
CA ASP A 197 -12.58 -1.71 -18.03
C ASP A 197 -12.58 -2.56 -16.75
N TYR A 198 -11.42 -3.03 -16.32
CA TYR A 198 -11.30 -3.86 -15.13
C TYR A 198 -11.68 -3.08 -13.87
N LYS A 199 -12.59 -3.66 -13.08
CA LYS A 199 -12.98 -3.14 -11.77
C LYS A 199 -12.51 -4.12 -10.70
N PHE A 200 -11.69 -3.64 -9.80
CA PHE A 200 -11.24 -4.44 -8.67
C PHE A 200 -12.42 -4.71 -7.72
N VAL A 201 -12.67 -5.99 -7.45
CA VAL A 201 -13.66 -6.46 -6.48
C VAL A 201 -12.89 -7.21 -5.40
N PRO A 202 -12.93 -6.77 -4.12
CA PRO A 202 -12.36 -7.51 -3.02
C PRO A 202 -13.02 -8.90 -2.90
N GLY A 203 -12.20 -9.93 -2.69
CA GLY A 203 -12.67 -11.31 -2.49
C GLY A 203 -13.11 -11.57 -1.07
#